data_c1e3d9df7ee4c2036021b8978904a954
#
_entry.id   c1e3d9df7ee4c2036021b8978904a954
#
_cell.length_a   1.000
_cell.length_b   1.000
_cell.length_c   1.000
_cell.angle_alpha   90.00
_cell.angle_beta   90.00
_cell.angle_gamma   90.00
#
_symmetry.space_group_name_H-M   'P 1'
#
loop_
_entity.id
_entity.type
_entity.pdbx_description
1 polymer ?
#
loop_
_entity_poly.entity_id
_entity_poly.type
_entity_poly.pdbx_seq_one_letter_code
_entity_poly.pdbx_strand_id
1 'polypeptide(L)'
;GNAVEAAKKENFDKLVAKYPHSELQASGMAVGLPDGQMGNSEVGHTNIGAGRIVYQDLTRITKSIQDGDFFTNEALLKAMENAKEHSLHLMGLLSNGGVHSHIDHLKALVKMAKENGVENVFVHAFTDGRDVDPRSALEFIEDVENYMKEVGVGKIASVSGRYYAMDRDKRWERVQLAYDAMVNGKGNTATSAKEAIEKSYADDKNDEFVVPTVIVEDGKPLGLIKEGDSIVFGNFRPDRAREITRAIVDTDFAGFERPNMNTFFVCLTTYDVTIKNVNVAFKPQSLENTLGEYLSSKGKSQLRAAETEKYAHVTFFFNGGVEEPNKGEDRILVKSPKVATYD
;
A
#
# COMPACT_ATOMS: atom_id res chain seq x y z
N GLY A 1 -10.89 -7.99 -30.95
CA GLY A 1 -12.27 -8.24 -31.35
C GLY A 1 -13.17 -8.55 -30.18
N ASN A 2 -14.46 -8.40 -30.30
CA ASN A 2 -15.44 -8.71 -29.29
C ASN A 2 -15.93 -10.17 -29.50
N ALA A 3 -15.48 -11.08 -28.63
CA ALA A 3 -15.83 -12.50 -28.72
C ALA A 3 -17.34 -12.77 -28.56
N VAL A 4 -18.01 -11.98 -27.70
CA VAL A 4 -19.47 -12.09 -27.51
C VAL A 4 -20.20 -11.72 -28.82
N GLU A 5 -19.75 -10.67 -29.51
CA GLU A 5 -20.34 -10.24 -30.80
C GLU A 5 -20.12 -11.26 -31.88
N ALA A 6 -18.98 -11.93 -31.88
CA ALA A 6 -18.65 -12.97 -32.88
C ALA A 6 -19.31 -14.34 -32.61
N ALA A 7 -19.81 -14.54 -31.39
CA ALA A 7 -20.39 -15.82 -30.97
C ALA A 7 -21.82 -16.04 -31.53
N LYS A 8 -22.27 -17.28 -31.57
CA LYS A 8 -23.69 -17.66 -31.81
C LYS A 8 -24.47 -17.38 -30.52
N LYS A 9 -25.13 -16.22 -30.42
CA LYS A 9 -25.77 -15.71 -29.22
C LYS A 9 -27.28 -15.52 -29.30
N GLU A 10 -27.96 -16.35 -30.04
CA GLU A 10 -29.41 -16.22 -30.29
C GLU A 10 -30.27 -16.10 -29.00
N ASN A 11 -29.93 -16.85 -27.95
CA ASN A 11 -30.66 -16.78 -26.69
C ASN A 11 -30.35 -15.49 -25.93
N PHE A 12 -29.10 -15.02 -25.95
CA PHE A 12 -28.69 -13.75 -25.37
C PHE A 12 -29.41 -12.58 -26.06
N ASP A 13 -29.42 -12.57 -27.41
CA ASP A 13 -30.09 -11.52 -28.19
C ASP A 13 -31.60 -11.49 -27.94
N LYS A 14 -32.25 -12.66 -27.81
CA LYS A 14 -33.67 -12.75 -27.43
C LYS A 14 -33.94 -12.19 -26.02
N LEU A 15 -33.06 -12.44 -25.06
CA LEU A 15 -33.22 -11.94 -23.70
C LEU A 15 -33.04 -10.42 -23.67
N VAL A 16 -32.00 -9.89 -24.30
CA VAL A 16 -31.74 -8.45 -24.42
C VAL A 16 -32.88 -7.71 -25.11
N ALA A 17 -33.42 -8.29 -26.20
CA ALA A 17 -34.57 -7.70 -26.92
C ALA A 17 -35.88 -7.71 -26.11
N LYS A 18 -36.07 -8.70 -25.22
CA LYS A 18 -37.33 -8.93 -24.53
C LYS A 18 -37.41 -8.30 -23.15
N TYR A 19 -36.28 -8.22 -22.44
CA TYR A 19 -36.25 -7.83 -21.04
C TYR A 19 -35.42 -6.55 -20.82
N PRO A 20 -35.73 -5.77 -19.77
CA PRO A 20 -34.88 -4.64 -19.38
C PRO A 20 -33.44 -5.11 -19.13
N HIS A 21 -32.50 -4.33 -19.59
CA HIS A 21 -31.06 -4.55 -19.39
C HIS A 21 -30.34 -3.24 -19.12
N SER A 22 -29.15 -3.33 -18.56
CA SER A 22 -28.28 -2.20 -18.30
C SER A 22 -26.82 -2.62 -18.49
N GLU A 23 -25.97 -1.64 -18.69
CA GLU A 23 -24.53 -1.83 -18.76
C GLU A 23 -23.88 -1.44 -17.43
N LEU A 24 -22.85 -2.17 -17.02
CA LEU A 24 -22.04 -1.88 -15.85
C LEU A 24 -20.63 -1.51 -16.29
N GLN A 25 -20.07 -0.52 -15.66
CA GLN A 25 -18.65 -0.21 -15.77
C GLN A 25 -17.82 -1.32 -15.12
N ALA A 26 -16.77 -1.79 -15.79
CA ALA A 26 -15.97 -2.94 -15.35
C ALA A 26 -14.49 -2.60 -15.13
N SER A 27 -14.12 -1.32 -15.05
CA SER A 27 -12.74 -0.87 -14.92
C SER A 27 -12.64 0.42 -14.09
N GLY A 28 -11.45 0.75 -13.65
CA GLY A 28 -11.11 2.00 -12.98
C GLY A 28 -11.92 2.25 -11.71
N MET A 29 -12.16 3.50 -11.40
CA MET A 29 -12.83 3.94 -10.16
C MET A 29 -14.22 3.33 -9.96
N ALA A 30 -14.91 3.02 -11.05
CA ALA A 30 -16.24 2.40 -10.98
C ALA A 30 -16.24 1.00 -10.34
N VAL A 31 -15.10 0.35 -10.26
CA VAL A 31 -14.91 -0.96 -9.59
C VAL A 31 -13.90 -0.91 -8.44
N GLY A 32 -13.49 0.28 -8.02
CA GLY A 32 -12.57 0.47 -6.88
C GLY A 32 -11.08 0.33 -7.23
N LEU A 33 -10.74 0.43 -8.50
CA LEU A 33 -9.38 0.41 -9.03
C LEU A 33 -8.95 1.81 -9.48
N PRO A 34 -7.64 2.09 -9.64
CA PRO A 34 -7.17 3.32 -10.25
C PRO A 34 -7.74 3.55 -11.65
N ASP A 35 -7.88 4.81 -12.05
CA ASP A 35 -8.33 5.17 -13.39
C ASP A 35 -7.45 4.53 -14.47
N GLY A 36 -8.09 4.01 -15.53
CA GLY A 36 -7.40 3.33 -16.62
C GLY A 36 -7.03 1.89 -16.33
N GLN A 37 -7.16 1.40 -15.11
CA GLN A 37 -6.88 0.00 -14.79
C GLN A 37 -8.07 -0.88 -15.13
N MET A 38 -7.81 -1.92 -15.94
CA MET A 38 -8.81 -2.93 -16.28
C MET A 38 -9.23 -3.73 -15.04
N GLY A 39 -10.53 -4.00 -14.91
CA GLY A 39 -11.06 -4.86 -13.86
C GLY A 39 -10.58 -6.30 -13.98
N ASN A 40 -10.78 -7.04 -12.91
CA ASN A 40 -10.46 -8.45 -12.82
C ASN A 40 -11.58 -9.22 -12.09
N SER A 41 -11.49 -10.54 -12.14
CA SER A 41 -12.53 -11.42 -11.59
C SER A 41 -12.69 -11.28 -10.06
N GLU A 42 -11.61 -11.10 -9.31
CA GLU A 42 -11.64 -10.94 -7.86
C GLU A 42 -12.41 -9.68 -7.45
N VAL A 43 -12.02 -8.55 -8.03
CA VAL A 43 -12.65 -7.25 -7.79
C VAL A 43 -14.12 -7.26 -8.20
N GLY A 44 -14.43 -7.80 -9.39
CA GLY A 44 -15.80 -7.88 -9.89
C GLY A 44 -16.72 -8.70 -8.99
N HIS A 45 -16.30 -9.90 -8.60
CA HIS A 45 -17.10 -10.74 -7.71
C HIS A 45 -17.26 -10.16 -6.31
N THR A 46 -16.21 -9.50 -5.79
CA THR A 46 -16.29 -8.80 -4.49
C THR A 46 -17.32 -7.67 -4.56
N ASN A 47 -17.31 -6.85 -5.60
CA ASN A 47 -18.25 -5.75 -5.76
C ASN A 47 -19.71 -6.24 -5.92
N ILE A 48 -19.92 -7.28 -6.73
CA ILE A 48 -21.25 -7.88 -6.91
C ILE A 48 -21.77 -8.44 -5.58
N GLY A 49 -20.94 -9.20 -4.87
CA GLY A 49 -21.29 -9.78 -3.56
C GLY A 49 -21.53 -8.74 -2.48
N ALA A 50 -20.74 -7.68 -2.46
CA ALA A 50 -20.88 -6.59 -1.50
C ALA A 50 -22.05 -5.62 -1.83
N GLY A 51 -22.51 -5.60 -3.09
CA GLY A 51 -23.56 -4.67 -3.55
C GLY A 51 -23.10 -3.20 -3.53
N ARG A 52 -21.79 -2.97 -3.51
CA ARG A 52 -21.16 -1.63 -3.48
C ARG A 52 -19.75 -1.68 -4.04
N ILE A 53 -19.21 -0.52 -4.41
CA ILE A 53 -17.81 -0.40 -4.84
C ILE A 53 -16.90 -0.65 -3.62
N VAL A 54 -16.03 -1.66 -3.73
CA VAL A 54 -15.01 -1.97 -2.74
C VAL A 54 -13.68 -1.45 -3.26
N TYR A 55 -13.22 -0.34 -2.69
CA TYR A 55 -11.98 0.29 -3.11
C TYR A 55 -10.77 -0.50 -2.63
N GLN A 56 -9.84 -0.80 -3.54
CA GLN A 56 -8.52 -1.32 -3.19
C GLN A 56 -7.71 -0.27 -2.42
N ASP A 57 -6.73 -0.67 -1.62
CA ASP A 57 -6.04 0.24 -0.70
C ASP A 57 -5.47 1.48 -1.38
N LEU A 58 -4.80 1.35 -2.53
CA LEU A 58 -4.33 2.50 -3.31
C LEU A 58 -5.45 3.49 -3.60
N THR A 59 -6.54 3.01 -4.17
CA THR A 59 -7.68 3.84 -4.59
C THR A 59 -8.43 4.40 -3.38
N ARG A 60 -8.59 3.60 -2.34
CA ARG A 60 -9.22 3.99 -1.07
C ARG A 60 -8.51 5.15 -0.41
N ILE A 61 -7.18 5.07 -0.30
CA ILE A 61 -6.36 6.13 0.31
C ILE A 61 -6.36 7.37 -0.58
N THR A 62 -6.18 7.21 -1.90
CA THR A 62 -6.24 8.33 -2.85
C THR A 62 -7.59 9.04 -2.78
N LYS A 63 -8.70 8.28 -2.75
CA LYS A 63 -10.03 8.85 -2.60
C LYS A 63 -10.21 9.57 -1.26
N SER A 64 -9.72 9.01 -0.16
CA SER A 64 -9.75 9.64 1.15
C SER A 64 -9.01 10.98 1.18
N ILE A 65 -7.89 11.09 0.45
CA ILE A 65 -7.17 12.36 0.27
C ILE A 65 -8.02 13.37 -0.52
N GLN A 66 -8.65 12.94 -1.61
CA GLN A 66 -9.49 13.78 -2.46
C GLN A 66 -10.76 14.27 -1.73
N ASP A 67 -11.39 13.39 -0.94
CA ASP A 67 -12.60 13.70 -0.17
C ASP A 67 -12.28 14.52 1.11
N GLY A 68 -11.01 14.52 1.54
CA GLY A 68 -10.53 15.28 2.70
C GLY A 68 -10.54 14.53 4.03
N ASP A 69 -11.17 13.36 4.12
CA ASP A 69 -11.25 12.58 5.37
C ASP A 69 -9.92 11.94 5.76
N PHE A 70 -8.96 11.82 4.84
CA PHE A 70 -7.56 11.50 5.15
C PHE A 70 -6.98 12.43 6.23
N PHE A 71 -7.27 13.72 6.14
CA PHE A 71 -6.75 14.75 7.03
C PHE A 71 -7.44 14.78 8.41
N THR A 72 -8.48 13.97 8.60
CA THR A 72 -9.17 13.76 9.88
C THR A 72 -8.93 12.36 10.45
N ASN A 73 -8.07 11.56 9.83
CA ASN A 73 -7.75 10.21 10.30
C ASN A 73 -7.13 10.26 11.69
N GLU A 74 -7.77 9.57 12.64
CA GLU A 74 -7.42 9.64 14.06
C GLU A 74 -5.97 9.18 14.36
N ALA A 75 -5.51 8.10 13.71
CA ALA A 75 -4.16 7.59 13.94
C ALA A 75 -3.09 8.57 13.42
N LEU A 76 -3.33 9.15 12.25
CA LEU A 76 -2.45 10.16 11.65
C LEU A 76 -2.44 11.44 12.47
N LEU A 77 -3.60 11.94 12.93
CA LEU A 77 -3.69 13.13 13.79
C LEU A 77 -2.93 12.95 15.10
N LYS A 78 -3.02 11.77 15.74
CA LYS A 78 -2.25 11.46 16.95
C LYS A 78 -0.73 11.47 16.69
N ALA A 79 -0.29 10.97 15.53
CA ALA A 79 1.12 11.06 15.15
C ALA A 79 1.57 12.50 14.96
N MET A 80 0.74 13.35 14.33
CA MET A 80 1.04 14.78 14.16
C MET A 80 1.10 15.50 15.51
N GLU A 81 0.17 15.21 16.42
CA GLU A 81 0.14 15.81 17.76
C GLU A 81 1.38 15.46 18.56
N ASN A 82 1.77 14.17 18.59
CA ASN A 82 3.01 13.75 19.25
C ASN A 82 4.25 14.41 18.63
N ALA A 83 4.27 14.59 17.32
CA ALA A 83 5.39 15.18 16.59
C ALA A 83 5.59 16.68 16.84
N LYS A 84 4.65 17.39 17.48
CA LYS A 84 4.83 18.79 17.88
C LYS A 84 5.91 18.97 18.95
N GLU A 85 6.06 17.98 19.82
CA GLU A 85 7.09 17.96 20.87
C GLU A 85 8.30 17.10 20.49
N HIS A 86 8.21 16.36 19.39
CA HIS A 86 9.22 15.45 18.86
C HIS A 86 9.47 15.72 17.38
N SER A 87 9.91 14.71 16.62
CA SER A 87 10.01 14.77 15.16
C SER A 87 9.01 13.84 14.50
N LEU A 88 8.61 14.17 13.29
CA LEU A 88 7.85 13.30 12.41
C LEU A 88 8.78 12.70 11.35
N HIS A 89 8.80 11.38 11.29
CA HIS A 89 9.50 10.64 10.26
C HIS A 89 8.50 9.98 9.31
N LEU A 90 8.58 10.34 8.04
CA LEU A 90 7.79 9.75 6.97
C LEU A 90 8.69 8.78 6.20
N MET A 91 8.36 7.51 6.14
CA MET A 91 9.15 6.51 5.43
C MET A 91 8.30 5.75 4.43
N GLY A 92 8.90 5.30 3.34
CA GLY A 92 8.20 4.51 2.33
C GLY A 92 8.83 4.54 0.95
N LEU A 93 8.29 3.71 0.07
CA LEU A 93 8.71 3.63 -1.32
C LEU A 93 8.30 4.91 -2.07
N LEU A 94 9.28 5.59 -2.64
CA LEU A 94 9.12 6.87 -3.30
C LEU A 94 9.00 6.70 -4.82
N SER A 95 7.80 6.43 -5.27
CA SER A 95 7.45 6.37 -6.70
C SER A 95 5.94 6.52 -6.92
N ASN A 96 5.54 6.61 -8.17
CA ASN A 96 4.14 6.60 -8.61
C ASN A 96 3.69 5.22 -9.12
N GLY A 97 4.47 4.17 -8.90
CA GLY A 97 4.19 2.81 -9.39
C GLY A 97 2.89 2.22 -8.85
N GLY A 98 2.43 2.63 -7.65
CA GLY A 98 1.14 2.25 -7.11
C GLY A 98 1.02 0.78 -6.70
N VAL A 99 2.13 0.07 -6.55
CA VAL A 99 2.15 -1.35 -6.13
C VAL A 99 2.29 -1.48 -4.61
N HIS A 100 3.18 -0.73 -4.00
CA HIS A 100 3.44 -0.74 -2.55
C HIS A 100 3.05 0.56 -1.85
N SER A 101 3.15 1.67 -2.59
CA SER A 101 2.94 3.03 -2.12
C SER A 101 2.57 3.94 -3.30
N HIS A 102 2.28 5.18 -3.01
CA HIS A 102 2.17 6.22 -4.02
C HIS A 102 2.72 7.54 -3.50
N ILE A 103 3.49 8.25 -4.34
CA ILE A 103 4.14 9.51 -3.98
C ILE A 103 3.14 10.58 -3.50
N ASP A 104 1.93 10.61 -4.06
CA ASP A 104 0.88 11.56 -3.66
C ASP A 104 0.39 11.30 -2.22
N HIS A 105 0.46 10.05 -1.73
CA HIS A 105 0.14 9.75 -0.33
C HIS A 105 1.19 10.35 0.61
N LEU A 106 2.48 10.28 0.23
CA LEU A 106 3.55 10.93 0.99
C LEU A 106 3.38 12.46 1.00
N LYS A 107 3.06 13.07 -0.16
CA LYS A 107 2.76 14.50 -0.23
C LYS A 107 1.59 14.90 0.65
N ALA A 108 0.53 14.08 0.71
CA ALA A 108 -0.59 14.31 1.60
C ALA A 108 -0.18 14.28 3.08
N LEU A 109 0.72 13.37 3.48
CA LEU A 109 1.29 13.34 4.84
C LEU A 109 2.12 14.59 5.16
N VAL A 110 2.93 15.07 4.21
CA VAL A 110 3.69 16.34 4.35
C VAL A 110 2.73 17.53 4.52
N LYS A 111 1.68 17.61 3.69
CA LYS A 111 0.63 18.62 3.81
C LYS A 111 -0.04 18.57 5.18
N MET A 112 -0.44 17.38 5.62
CA MET A 112 -1.06 17.18 6.93
C MET A 112 -0.16 17.61 8.08
N ALA A 113 1.14 17.33 8.01
CA ALA A 113 2.11 17.77 8.99
C ALA A 113 2.16 19.31 9.09
N LYS A 114 2.20 20.00 7.95
CA LYS A 114 2.17 21.47 7.91
C LYS A 114 0.89 22.04 8.50
N GLU A 115 -0.26 21.50 8.10
CA GLU A 115 -1.58 21.95 8.58
C GLU A 115 -1.75 21.76 10.11
N ASN A 116 -1.06 20.77 10.68
CA ASN A 116 -1.06 20.52 12.12
C ASN A 116 0.09 21.20 12.88
N GLY A 117 0.91 22.03 12.22
CA GLY A 117 1.97 22.80 12.87
C GLY A 117 3.20 21.97 13.27
N VAL A 118 3.45 20.85 12.62
CA VAL A 118 4.66 20.05 12.84
C VAL A 118 5.83 20.71 12.13
N GLU A 119 6.88 21.06 12.85
CA GLU A 119 8.05 21.79 12.32
C GLU A 119 9.16 20.85 11.84
N ASN A 120 9.41 19.76 12.59
CA ASN A 120 10.48 18.81 12.30
C ASN A 120 9.94 17.60 11.57
N VAL A 121 9.97 17.65 10.23
CA VAL A 121 9.50 16.57 9.34
C VAL A 121 10.67 16.05 8.50
N PHE A 122 10.94 14.75 8.63
CA PHE A 122 12.02 14.07 7.94
C PHE A 122 11.48 12.94 7.07
N VAL A 123 11.93 12.86 5.82
CA VAL A 123 11.55 11.81 4.87
C VAL A 123 12.70 10.81 4.76
N HIS A 124 12.41 9.55 4.95
CA HIS A 124 13.30 8.43 4.65
C HIS A 124 12.82 7.81 3.35
N ALA A 125 13.43 8.20 2.24
CA ALA A 125 13.02 7.81 0.91
C ALA A 125 13.56 6.42 0.55
N PHE A 126 12.65 5.47 0.27
CA PHE A 126 13.03 4.20 -0.32
C PHE A 126 12.88 4.30 -1.83
N THR A 127 13.97 4.04 -2.58
CA THR A 127 13.99 4.13 -4.04
C THR A 127 13.51 2.84 -4.68
N ASP A 128 12.77 2.96 -5.79
CA ASP A 128 12.02 1.85 -6.40
C ASP A 128 12.82 1.10 -7.46
N GLY A 129 12.81 1.55 -8.70
CA GLY A 129 13.49 0.95 -9.83
C GLY A 129 13.03 -0.44 -10.25
N ARG A 130 11.87 -0.89 -9.72
CA ARG A 130 11.27 -2.20 -10.01
C ARG A 130 9.83 -2.11 -10.49
N ASP A 131 9.02 -1.28 -9.84
CA ASP A 131 7.64 -1.04 -10.21
C ASP A 131 7.53 0.17 -11.17
N VAL A 132 8.63 0.91 -11.35
CA VAL A 132 8.86 2.00 -12.28
C VAL A 132 10.21 1.81 -12.96
N ASP A 133 10.60 2.74 -13.87
CA ASP A 133 11.88 2.70 -14.56
C ASP A 133 13.05 2.56 -13.57
N PRO A 134 14.06 1.71 -13.88
CA PRO A 134 15.19 1.44 -12.99
C PRO A 134 16.03 2.65 -12.59
N ARG A 135 15.95 3.76 -13.33
CA ARG A 135 16.70 5.02 -13.08
C ARG A 135 15.80 6.25 -13.12
N SER A 136 14.71 6.22 -12.35
CA SER A 136 13.72 7.31 -12.24
C SER A 136 13.72 8.02 -10.88
N ALA A 137 14.54 7.57 -9.92
CA ALA A 137 14.54 8.11 -8.57
C ALA A 137 14.81 9.62 -8.49
N LEU A 138 15.65 10.18 -9.36
CA LEU A 138 15.93 11.62 -9.38
C LEU A 138 14.68 12.45 -9.63
N GLU A 139 13.80 12.01 -10.53
CA GLU A 139 12.53 12.67 -10.81
C GLU A 139 11.62 12.70 -9.59
N PHE A 140 11.48 11.59 -8.90
CA PHE A 140 10.62 11.49 -7.70
C PHE A 140 11.20 12.25 -6.51
N ILE A 141 12.53 12.26 -6.35
CA ILE A 141 13.21 13.04 -5.31
C ILE A 141 12.99 14.54 -5.56
N GLU A 142 13.21 15.00 -6.78
CA GLU A 142 13.01 16.40 -7.15
C GLU A 142 11.55 16.83 -6.95
N ASP A 143 10.60 16.00 -7.34
CA ASP A 143 9.16 16.26 -7.17
C ASP A 143 8.78 16.42 -5.69
N VAL A 144 9.25 15.53 -4.81
CA VAL A 144 8.96 15.61 -3.37
C VAL A 144 9.69 16.79 -2.71
N GLU A 145 10.95 17.04 -3.07
CA GLU A 145 11.71 18.18 -2.52
C GLU A 145 11.07 19.53 -2.91
N ASN A 146 10.64 19.67 -4.17
CA ASN A 146 9.93 20.84 -4.64
C ASN A 146 8.59 21.03 -3.89
N TYR A 147 7.85 19.95 -3.70
CA TYR A 147 6.60 19.99 -2.93
C TYR A 147 6.84 20.38 -1.47
N MET A 148 7.84 19.79 -0.80
CA MET A 148 8.17 20.14 0.59
C MET A 148 8.61 21.61 0.70
N LYS A 149 9.34 22.12 -0.28
CA LYS A 149 9.73 23.55 -0.36
C LYS A 149 8.52 24.47 -0.55
N GLU A 150 7.57 24.09 -1.41
CA GLU A 150 6.33 24.84 -1.63
C GLU A 150 5.47 24.89 -0.36
N VAL A 151 5.28 23.74 0.29
CA VAL A 151 4.51 23.61 1.54
C VAL A 151 5.24 24.28 2.71
N GLY A 152 6.57 24.38 2.66
CA GLY A 152 7.41 25.01 3.67
C GLY A 152 7.70 24.13 4.88
N VAL A 153 7.71 22.79 4.72
CA VAL A 153 8.11 21.83 5.77
C VAL A 153 8.63 20.55 5.12
N GLY A 154 9.58 19.92 5.79
CA GLY A 154 10.13 18.62 5.43
C GLY A 154 11.52 18.69 4.77
N LYS A 155 12.33 17.67 5.04
CA LYS A 155 13.63 17.42 4.43
C LYS A 155 13.82 15.92 4.23
N ILE A 156 14.48 15.50 3.16
CA ILE A 156 14.91 14.09 3.03
C ILE A 156 16.12 13.87 3.93
N ALA A 157 16.00 12.93 4.86
CA ALA A 157 17.03 12.62 5.85
C ALA A 157 17.85 11.37 5.52
N SER A 158 17.29 10.45 4.76
CA SER A 158 18.01 9.27 4.24
C SER A 158 17.41 8.77 2.93
N VAL A 159 18.26 8.08 2.16
CA VAL A 159 17.86 7.40 0.91
C VAL A 159 18.34 5.97 0.97
N SER A 160 17.48 5.01 0.67
CA SER A 160 17.81 3.58 0.65
C SER A 160 17.07 2.87 -0.48
N GLY A 161 17.76 2.08 -1.27
CA GLY A 161 17.11 1.22 -2.25
C GLY A 161 16.15 0.22 -1.58
N ARG A 162 15.06 -0.10 -2.25
CA ARG A 162 14.07 -1.07 -1.74
C ARG A 162 14.65 -2.45 -1.48
N TYR A 163 15.74 -2.81 -2.14
CA TYR A 163 16.49 -4.04 -1.87
C TYR A 163 16.90 -4.18 -0.42
N TYR A 164 17.23 -3.07 0.25
CA TYR A 164 17.61 -3.02 1.66
C TYR A 164 16.41 -2.74 2.57
N ALA A 165 15.68 -1.67 2.31
CA ALA A 165 14.62 -1.20 3.20
C ALA A 165 13.31 -1.98 3.11
N MET A 166 13.11 -2.78 2.06
CA MET A 166 11.89 -3.49 1.78
C MET A 166 12.14 -4.98 1.51
N ASP A 167 13.07 -5.59 2.24
CA ASP A 167 13.25 -7.04 2.22
C ASP A 167 11.99 -7.76 2.75
N ARG A 168 11.77 -8.99 2.31
CA ARG A 168 10.69 -9.87 2.77
C ARG A 168 11.12 -11.32 2.96
N ASP A 169 12.43 -11.57 2.83
CA ASP A 169 13.03 -12.92 2.84
C ASP A 169 13.91 -13.14 4.08
N LYS A 170 13.72 -12.30 5.14
CA LYS A 170 14.46 -12.32 6.39
C LYS A 170 15.99 -12.15 6.20
N ARG A 171 16.36 -11.36 5.21
CA ARG A 171 17.74 -10.92 5.00
C ARG A 171 18.06 -9.76 5.93
N TRP A 172 18.15 -10.07 7.21
CA TRP A 172 18.32 -9.06 8.26
C TRP A 172 19.55 -8.18 8.08
N GLU A 173 20.61 -8.71 7.44
CA GLU A 173 21.79 -7.94 7.06
C GLU A 173 21.47 -6.77 6.10
N ARG A 174 20.43 -6.89 5.25
CA ARG A 174 19.97 -5.81 4.38
C ARG A 174 19.12 -4.81 5.16
N VAL A 175 18.17 -5.31 5.93
CA VAL A 175 17.27 -4.51 6.75
C VAL A 175 18.06 -3.67 7.75
N GLN A 176 19.11 -4.24 8.34
CA GLN A 176 19.98 -3.56 9.29
C GLN A 176 20.66 -2.34 8.68
N LEU A 177 21.14 -2.43 7.43
CA LEU A 177 21.77 -1.28 6.77
C LEU A 177 20.81 -0.11 6.61
N ALA A 178 19.54 -0.37 6.24
CA ALA A 178 18.51 0.68 6.14
C ALA A 178 18.13 1.22 7.54
N TYR A 179 17.97 0.34 8.52
CA TYR A 179 17.73 0.72 9.91
C TYR A 179 18.87 1.60 10.45
N ASP A 180 20.11 1.19 10.26
CA ASP A 180 21.28 1.92 10.73
C ASP A 180 21.39 3.33 10.12
N ALA A 181 21.02 3.49 8.84
CA ALA A 181 20.99 4.80 8.21
C ALA A 181 19.92 5.73 8.83
N MET A 182 18.74 5.18 9.16
CA MET A 182 17.62 5.96 9.71
C MET A 182 17.78 6.26 11.21
N VAL A 183 18.34 5.31 11.97
CA VAL A 183 18.37 5.39 13.45
C VAL A 183 19.75 5.76 13.99
N ASN A 184 20.80 5.12 13.47
CA ASN A 184 22.14 5.23 14.00
C ASN A 184 23.03 6.22 13.22
N GLY A 185 22.56 6.77 12.11
CA GLY A 185 23.34 7.64 11.23
C GLY A 185 24.54 6.94 10.60
N LYS A 186 24.47 5.62 10.43
CA LYS A 186 25.52 4.79 9.86
C LYS A 186 25.19 4.41 8.43
N GLY A 187 26.17 4.43 7.57
CA GLY A 187 26.04 4.11 6.14
C GLY A 187 26.85 5.07 5.29
N ASN A 188 26.56 5.11 4.01
CA ASN A 188 27.10 6.14 3.13
C ASN A 188 26.57 7.51 3.56
N THR A 189 27.27 8.57 3.19
CA THR A 189 26.82 9.94 3.46
C THR A 189 26.77 10.74 2.17
N ALA A 190 25.82 11.67 2.10
CA ALA A 190 25.69 12.65 1.04
C ALA A 190 25.12 13.95 1.60
N THR A 191 25.35 15.06 0.92
CA THR A 191 24.83 16.38 1.34
C THR A 191 23.42 16.64 0.80
N SER A 192 22.95 15.80 -0.13
CA SER A 192 21.57 15.83 -0.65
C SER A 192 21.13 14.46 -1.13
N ALA A 193 19.82 14.26 -1.23
CA ALA A 193 19.26 13.04 -1.81
C ALA A 193 19.66 12.86 -3.28
N LYS A 194 19.72 13.95 -4.05
CA LYS A 194 20.21 13.97 -5.42
C LYS A 194 21.63 13.42 -5.51
N GLU A 195 22.56 13.93 -4.69
CA GLU A 195 23.95 13.46 -4.64
C GLU A 195 24.03 11.96 -4.33
N ALA A 196 23.21 11.47 -3.41
CA ALA A 196 23.17 10.04 -3.07
C ALA A 196 22.82 9.17 -4.28
N ILE A 197 21.83 9.58 -5.08
CA ILE A 197 21.41 8.86 -6.27
C ILE A 197 22.46 8.98 -7.40
N GLU A 198 23.01 10.17 -7.64
CA GLU A 198 24.04 10.36 -8.65
C GLU A 198 25.29 9.53 -8.39
N LYS A 199 25.71 9.42 -7.12
CA LYS A 199 26.80 8.51 -6.71
C LYS A 199 26.44 7.04 -6.97
N SER A 200 25.22 6.62 -6.67
CA SER A 200 24.76 5.26 -6.94
C SER A 200 24.79 4.94 -8.44
N TYR A 201 24.36 5.88 -9.28
CA TYR A 201 24.40 5.72 -10.74
C TYR A 201 25.82 5.71 -11.29
N ALA A 202 26.74 6.49 -10.70
CA ALA A 202 28.15 6.47 -11.06
C ALA A 202 28.81 5.11 -10.75
N ASP A 203 28.34 4.43 -9.71
CA ASP A 203 28.74 3.06 -9.34
C ASP A 203 27.96 1.96 -10.12
N ASP A 204 27.21 2.34 -11.16
CA ASP A 204 26.35 1.48 -11.99
C ASP A 204 25.28 0.72 -11.19
N LYS A 205 24.78 1.32 -10.09
CA LYS A 205 23.69 0.79 -9.29
C LYS A 205 22.42 1.55 -9.57
N ASN A 206 21.37 0.81 -9.96
CA ASN A 206 20.03 1.34 -10.18
C ASN A 206 19.33 1.67 -8.86
N ASP A 207 18.16 2.30 -8.95
CA ASP A 207 17.35 2.76 -7.82
C ASP A 207 17.07 1.65 -6.79
N GLU A 208 16.77 0.43 -7.25
CA GLU A 208 16.50 -0.71 -6.38
C GLU A 208 17.66 -0.99 -5.40
N PHE A 209 18.89 -0.72 -5.82
CA PHE A 209 20.12 -1.11 -5.12
C PHE A 209 20.91 0.07 -4.53
N VAL A 210 20.30 1.23 -4.39
CA VAL A 210 20.93 2.37 -3.71
C VAL A 210 21.30 1.96 -2.29
N VAL A 211 22.60 1.97 -2.00
CA VAL A 211 23.11 1.63 -0.67
C VAL A 211 22.59 2.67 0.33
N PRO A 212 22.06 2.24 1.52
CA PRO A 212 21.55 3.16 2.50
C PRO A 212 22.50 4.32 2.79
N THR A 213 22.02 5.53 2.56
CA THR A 213 22.80 6.78 2.60
C THR A 213 22.12 7.78 3.52
N VAL A 214 22.87 8.29 4.49
CA VAL A 214 22.44 9.33 5.44
C VAL A 214 22.67 10.70 4.80
N ILE A 215 21.67 11.56 4.81
CA ILE A 215 21.84 12.94 4.37
C ILE A 215 22.37 13.77 5.53
N VAL A 216 23.45 14.48 5.29
CA VAL A 216 24.18 15.27 6.28
C VAL A 216 24.23 16.74 5.92
N GLU A 217 24.17 17.61 6.92
CA GLU A 217 24.40 19.04 6.84
C GLU A 217 25.49 19.40 7.86
N ASP A 218 26.54 20.06 7.43
CA ASP A 218 27.73 20.35 8.23
C ASP A 218 28.32 19.09 8.92
N GLY A 219 28.30 17.96 8.21
CA GLY A 219 28.82 16.68 8.69
C GLY A 219 27.95 15.96 9.72
N LYS A 220 26.74 16.45 10.01
CA LYS A 220 25.80 15.85 10.96
C LYS A 220 24.57 15.32 10.24
N PRO A 221 24.03 14.15 10.64
CA PRO A 221 22.75 13.65 10.10
C PRO A 221 21.63 14.67 10.28
N LEU A 222 20.82 14.88 9.22
CA LEU A 222 19.70 15.84 9.26
C LEU A 222 18.59 15.42 10.22
N GLY A 223 18.23 14.15 10.22
CA GLY A 223 17.08 13.67 11.01
C GLY A 223 17.19 12.18 11.28
N LEU A 224 17.73 11.82 12.44
CA LEU A 224 17.71 10.44 12.94
C LEU A 224 16.44 10.19 13.74
N ILE A 225 15.89 8.99 13.60
CA ILE A 225 14.77 8.52 14.42
C ILE A 225 15.24 8.33 15.85
N LYS A 226 14.54 8.91 16.82
CA LYS A 226 14.86 8.90 18.24
C LYS A 226 13.69 8.40 19.07
N GLU A 227 13.97 8.08 20.32
CA GLU A 227 12.97 7.78 21.33
C GLU A 227 11.91 8.89 21.38
N GLY A 228 10.63 8.52 21.35
CA GLY A 228 9.49 9.43 21.39
C GLY A 228 9.03 9.99 20.05
N ASP A 229 9.82 9.85 18.99
CA ASP A 229 9.45 10.37 17.68
C ASP A 229 8.22 9.66 17.09
N SER A 230 7.50 10.37 16.23
CA SER A 230 6.42 9.81 15.40
C SER A 230 6.98 9.30 14.09
N ILE A 231 6.53 8.11 13.71
CA ILE A 231 6.86 7.51 12.41
C ILE A 231 5.57 7.18 11.68
N VAL A 232 5.45 7.57 10.43
CA VAL A 232 4.38 7.12 9.52
C VAL A 232 4.99 6.39 8.34
N PHE A 233 4.64 5.12 8.19
CA PHE A 233 5.08 4.32 7.07
C PHE A 233 4.04 4.38 5.94
N GLY A 234 4.36 5.03 4.83
CA GLY A 234 3.47 5.35 3.73
C GLY A 234 3.16 4.20 2.76
N ASN A 235 3.68 3.00 2.99
CA ASN A 235 3.33 1.84 2.18
C ASN A 235 1.95 1.30 2.57
N PHE A 236 1.14 0.92 1.60
CA PHE A 236 -0.16 0.28 1.84
C PHE A 236 -0.12 -1.24 1.62
N ARG A 237 0.85 -1.78 0.85
CA ARG A 237 1.03 -3.22 0.66
C ARG A 237 1.92 -3.80 1.76
N PRO A 238 1.44 -4.85 2.50
CA PRO A 238 2.08 -5.32 3.73
C PRO A 238 3.37 -6.08 3.55
N ASP A 239 3.50 -6.90 2.51
CA ASP A 239 4.49 -7.98 2.41
C ASP A 239 5.95 -7.53 2.60
N ARG A 240 6.31 -6.34 2.08
CA ARG A 240 7.65 -5.76 2.19
C ARG A 240 7.77 -4.65 3.23
N ALA A 241 6.70 -4.39 3.99
CA ALA A 241 6.72 -3.40 5.07
C ALA A 241 6.97 -4.04 6.44
N ARG A 242 6.72 -5.34 6.59
CA ARG A 242 6.75 -6.05 7.88
C ARG A 242 8.11 -6.02 8.55
N GLU A 243 9.18 -6.34 7.82
CA GLU A 243 10.50 -6.57 8.40
C GLU A 243 11.11 -5.31 9.00
N ILE A 244 11.15 -4.20 8.25
CA ILE A 244 11.67 -2.94 8.77
C ILE A 244 10.78 -2.37 9.88
N THR A 245 9.47 -2.58 9.83
CA THR A 245 8.56 -2.21 10.92
C THR A 245 8.91 -2.98 12.18
N ARG A 246 9.05 -4.31 12.12
CA ARG A 246 9.46 -5.13 13.25
C ARG A 246 10.82 -4.73 13.80
N ALA A 247 11.78 -4.43 12.91
CA ALA A 247 13.09 -3.96 13.32
C ALA A 247 13.02 -2.66 14.14
N ILE A 248 12.03 -1.81 13.94
CA ILE A 248 11.84 -0.57 14.70
C ILE A 248 11.05 -0.81 15.98
N VAL A 249 9.93 -1.55 15.93
CA VAL A 249 8.93 -1.54 17.00
C VAL A 249 8.90 -2.78 17.92
N ASP A 250 9.38 -3.95 17.45
CA ASP A 250 9.28 -5.17 18.25
C ASP A 250 10.28 -5.12 19.43
N THR A 251 9.80 -5.39 20.64
CA THR A 251 10.65 -5.39 21.84
C THR A 251 11.54 -6.61 21.95
N ASP A 252 11.12 -7.71 21.37
CA ASP A 252 11.78 -9.03 21.34
C ASP A 252 12.39 -9.34 19.96
N PHE A 253 12.75 -8.30 19.21
CA PHE A 253 13.33 -8.44 17.89
C PHE A 253 14.69 -9.17 17.92
N ALA A 254 14.84 -10.20 17.09
CA ALA A 254 16.01 -11.07 17.05
C ALA A 254 16.80 -11.02 15.72
N GLY A 255 16.45 -10.14 14.79
CA GLY A 255 17.11 -10.08 13.48
C GLY A 255 18.54 -9.53 13.53
N PHE A 256 18.79 -8.54 14.38
CA PHE A 256 20.11 -7.96 14.69
C PHE A 256 20.07 -7.22 16.03
N GLU A 257 21.24 -6.97 16.59
CA GLU A 257 21.32 -6.24 17.87
C GLU A 257 20.97 -4.76 17.71
N ARG A 258 20.02 -4.29 18.50
CA ARG A 258 19.65 -2.88 18.61
C ARG A 258 19.00 -2.60 19.96
N PRO A 259 19.05 -1.37 20.48
CA PRO A 259 18.26 -1.00 21.66
C PRO A 259 16.77 -0.97 21.30
N ASN A 260 15.93 -1.29 22.28
CA ASN A 260 14.51 -1.04 22.14
C ASN A 260 14.28 0.47 22.12
N MET A 261 13.39 0.91 21.24
CA MET A 261 13.03 2.30 21.07
C MET A 261 11.51 2.42 21.06
N ASN A 262 11.00 3.29 21.91
CA ASN A 262 9.58 3.55 21.99
C ASN A 262 9.23 4.74 21.08
N THR A 263 8.51 4.49 20.02
CA THR A 263 8.09 5.50 19.02
C THR A 263 6.58 5.46 18.85
N PHE A 264 5.99 6.56 18.41
CA PHE A 264 4.60 6.55 17.96
C PHE A 264 4.54 6.13 16.50
N PHE A 265 4.43 4.82 16.27
CA PHE A 265 4.47 4.26 14.93
C PHE A 265 3.06 4.08 14.32
N VAL A 266 2.87 4.58 13.10
CA VAL A 266 1.64 4.41 12.31
C VAL A 266 1.96 3.67 11.02
N CYS A 267 1.35 2.50 10.85
CA CYS A 267 1.28 1.79 9.59
C CYS A 267 0.13 2.38 8.76
N LEU A 268 0.35 2.66 7.49
CA LEU A 268 -0.73 3.19 6.65
C LEU A 268 -1.89 2.18 6.51
N THR A 269 -1.56 0.89 6.39
CA THR A 269 -2.50 -0.23 6.45
C THR A 269 -2.04 -1.26 7.49
N THR A 270 -2.83 -2.31 7.74
CA THR A 270 -2.42 -3.41 8.62
C THR A 270 -1.36 -4.26 7.93
N TYR A 271 -0.12 -4.21 8.43
CA TYR A 271 0.96 -5.03 7.84
C TYR A 271 0.97 -6.47 8.36
N ASP A 272 0.69 -6.64 9.63
CA ASP A 272 0.58 -7.94 10.29
C ASP A 272 -0.12 -7.73 11.64
N VAL A 273 -1.15 -8.52 11.92
CA VAL A 273 -1.93 -8.43 13.16
C VAL A 273 -1.13 -8.81 14.41
N THR A 274 0.01 -9.48 14.24
CA THR A 274 0.90 -9.87 15.33
C THR A 274 1.91 -8.79 15.70
N ILE A 275 2.11 -7.76 14.87
CA ILE A 275 2.94 -6.60 15.21
C ILE A 275 2.22 -5.78 16.26
N LYS A 276 2.85 -5.65 17.42
CA LYS A 276 2.39 -4.80 18.53
C LYS A 276 3.07 -3.43 18.46
N ASN A 277 2.65 -2.51 19.32
CA ASN A 277 3.24 -1.15 19.42
C ASN A 277 3.13 -0.33 18.13
N VAL A 278 2.10 -0.59 17.32
CA VAL A 278 1.77 0.18 16.12
C VAL A 278 0.31 0.63 16.13
N ASN A 279 0.07 1.74 15.49
CA ASN A 279 -1.26 2.22 15.11
C ASN A 279 -1.48 1.95 13.63
N VAL A 280 -2.73 1.87 13.19
CA VAL A 280 -3.09 1.63 11.79
C VAL A 280 -4.05 2.72 11.32
N ALA A 281 -3.67 3.44 10.25
CA ALA A 281 -4.49 4.50 9.69
C ALA A 281 -5.70 3.97 8.92
N PHE A 282 -5.48 3.03 8.02
CA PHE A 282 -6.52 2.40 7.21
C PHE A 282 -6.62 0.91 7.55
N LYS A 283 -7.48 0.58 8.52
CA LYS A 283 -7.75 -0.80 8.89
C LYS A 283 -8.44 -1.55 7.75
N PRO A 284 -8.33 -2.90 7.69
CA PRO A 284 -9.08 -3.71 6.73
C PRO A 284 -10.57 -3.36 6.74
N GLN A 285 -11.18 -3.28 5.59
CA GLN A 285 -12.62 -3.05 5.48
C GLN A 285 -13.35 -4.35 5.82
N SER A 286 -14.29 -4.29 6.76
CA SER A 286 -15.27 -5.35 6.95
C SER A 286 -16.35 -5.21 5.87
N LEU A 287 -16.53 -6.25 5.08
CA LEU A 287 -17.59 -6.32 4.08
C LEU A 287 -18.81 -7.03 4.67
N GLU A 288 -19.51 -6.33 5.56
CA GLU A 288 -20.75 -6.80 6.15
C GLU A 288 -21.95 -6.57 5.21
N ASN A 289 -23.01 -7.33 5.43
CA ASN A 289 -24.27 -7.26 4.69
C ASN A 289 -24.08 -7.55 3.19
N THR A 290 -23.28 -8.57 2.90
CA THR A 290 -23.13 -9.10 1.55
C THR A 290 -24.42 -9.75 1.06
N LEU A 291 -24.54 -9.98 -0.25
CA LEU A 291 -25.72 -10.69 -0.81
C LEU A 291 -25.93 -12.06 -0.16
N GLY A 292 -24.83 -12.79 0.09
CA GLY A 292 -24.90 -14.09 0.76
C GLY A 292 -25.47 -14.01 2.18
N GLU A 293 -24.99 -13.07 2.98
CA GLU A 293 -25.51 -12.80 4.33
C GLU A 293 -26.96 -12.32 4.30
N TYR A 294 -27.31 -11.43 3.38
CA TYR A 294 -28.67 -10.91 3.24
C TYR A 294 -29.67 -12.03 2.91
N LEU A 295 -29.36 -12.89 1.92
CA LEU A 295 -30.20 -14.03 1.56
C LEU A 295 -30.34 -15.00 2.72
N SER A 296 -29.25 -15.30 3.43
CA SER A 296 -29.23 -16.13 4.63
C SER A 296 -30.15 -15.56 5.73
N SER A 297 -30.08 -14.24 5.98
CA SER A 297 -30.92 -13.57 6.98
C SER A 297 -32.42 -13.64 6.65
N LYS A 298 -32.75 -13.79 5.37
CA LYS A 298 -34.13 -13.97 4.88
C LYS A 298 -34.56 -15.43 4.79
N GLY A 299 -33.72 -16.35 5.29
CA GLY A 299 -34.02 -17.79 5.25
C GLY A 299 -34.06 -18.39 3.85
N LYS A 300 -33.37 -17.75 2.89
CA LYS A 300 -33.29 -18.24 1.50
C LYS A 300 -32.10 -19.18 1.34
N SER A 301 -32.26 -20.21 0.54
CA SER A 301 -31.17 -21.04 0.06
C SER A 301 -30.49 -20.40 -1.13
N GLN A 302 -29.19 -20.64 -1.29
CA GLN A 302 -28.38 -20.13 -2.38
C GLN A 302 -27.35 -21.18 -2.79
N LEU A 303 -27.01 -21.22 -4.07
CA LEU A 303 -26.00 -22.12 -4.62
C LEU A 303 -24.85 -21.34 -5.24
N ARG A 304 -23.62 -21.71 -4.90
CA ARG A 304 -22.39 -21.28 -5.57
C ARG A 304 -21.86 -22.44 -6.38
N ALA A 305 -21.80 -22.28 -7.68
CA ALA A 305 -21.31 -23.31 -8.59
C ALA A 305 -20.32 -22.71 -9.58
N ALA A 306 -19.12 -23.26 -9.65
CA ALA A 306 -18.11 -22.84 -10.59
C ALA A 306 -17.08 -23.95 -10.84
N GLU A 307 -16.32 -23.79 -11.93
CA GLU A 307 -15.11 -24.55 -12.18
C GLU A 307 -13.97 -24.14 -11.20
N THR A 308 -12.92 -24.97 -11.11
CA THR A 308 -11.82 -24.79 -10.16
C THR A 308 -11.24 -23.39 -10.19
N GLU A 309 -10.99 -22.82 -11.38
CA GLU A 309 -10.37 -21.48 -11.53
C GLU A 309 -11.27 -20.33 -11.06
N LYS A 310 -12.59 -20.54 -11.04
CA LYS A 310 -13.57 -19.52 -10.64
C LYS A 310 -14.24 -19.79 -9.31
N TYR A 311 -13.91 -20.91 -8.65
CA TYR A 311 -14.56 -21.30 -7.41
C TYR A 311 -14.33 -20.29 -6.27
N ALA A 312 -13.10 -19.87 -6.06
CA ALA A 312 -12.80 -18.84 -5.06
C ALA A 312 -13.51 -17.50 -5.35
N HIS A 313 -13.70 -17.17 -6.63
CA HIS A 313 -14.39 -15.94 -7.01
C HIS A 313 -15.86 -15.93 -6.61
N VAL A 314 -16.59 -17.03 -6.86
CA VAL A 314 -18.01 -17.13 -6.51
C VAL A 314 -18.26 -17.50 -5.03
N THR A 315 -17.22 -17.83 -4.25
CA THR A 315 -17.28 -18.16 -2.83
C THR A 315 -16.59 -17.08 -2.00
N PHE A 316 -15.32 -17.19 -1.77
CA PHE A 316 -14.51 -16.29 -0.93
C PHE A 316 -14.66 -14.82 -1.30
N PHE A 317 -14.36 -14.44 -2.53
CA PHE A 317 -14.43 -13.04 -2.97
C PHE A 317 -15.86 -12.50 -2.98
N PHE A 318 -16.82 -13.30 -3.45
CA PHE A 318 -18.24 -12.93 -3.45
C PHE A 318 -18.81 -12.77 -2.03
N ASN A 319 -18.29 -13.52 -1.05
CA ASN A 319 -18.66 -13.42 0.36
C ASN A 319 -17.80 -12.40 1.12
N GLY A 320 -17.16 -11.47 0.41
CA GLY A 320 -16.43 -10.37 1.05
C GLY A 320 -15.14 -10.79 1.77
N GLY A 321 -14.50 -11.88 1.34
CA GLY A 321 -13.27 -12.40 1.94
C GLY A 321 -13.51 -13.39 3.09
N VAL A 322 -14.73 -13.91 3.20
CA VAL A 322 -15.09 -14.92 4.19
C VAL A 322 -15.16 -16.31 3.53
N GLU A 323 -14.34 -17.25 4.02
CA GLU A 323 -14.28 -18.61 3.46
C GLU A 323 -15.49 -19.46 3.87
N GLU A 324 -15.97 -19.28 5.10
CA GLU A 324 -17.11 -20.05 5.64
C GLU A 324 -18.39 -19.78 4.85
N PRO A 325 -19.13 -20.83 4.44
CA PRO A 325 -20.42 -20.66 3.80
C PRO A 325 -21.45 -19.96 4.69
N ASN A 326 -22.27 -19.13 4.10
CA ASN A 326 -23.44 -18.60 4.79
C ASN A 326 -24.46 -19.70 5.09
N LYS A 327 -25.30 -19.52 6.10
CA LYS A 327 -26.39 -20.47 6.38
C LYS A 327 -27.30 -20.58 5.17
N GLY A 328 -27.51 -21.81 4.67
CA GLY A 328 -28.31 -22.07 3.48
C GLY A 328 -27.55 -21.87 2.16
N GLU A 329 -26.21 -21.73 2.22
CA GLU A 329 -25.33 -21.66 1.05
C GLU A 329 -24.76 -23.06 0.76
N ASP A 330 -25.12 -23.60 -0.40
CA ASP A 330 -24.54 -24.83 -0.95
C ASP A 330 -23.46 -24.50 -1.98
N ARG A 331 -22.45 -25.35 -2.10
CA ARG A 331 -21.31 -25.16 -2.98
C ARG A 331 -21.05 -26.36 -3.87
N ILE A 332 -20.89 -26.14 -5.18
CA ILE A 332 -20.53 -27.16 -6.16
C ILE A 332 -19.25 -26.74 -6.88
N LEU A 333 -18.21 -27.57 -6.75
CA LEU A 333 -16.96 -27.41 -7.49
C LEU A 333 -16.94 -28.38 -8.69
N VAL A 334 -16.85 -27.83 -9.88
CA VAL A 334 -16.61 -28.58 -11.12
C VAL A 334 -15.12 -28.47 -11.47
N LYS A 335 -14.46 -29.59 -11.71
CA LYS A 335 -13.03 -29.57 -12.06
C LYS A 335 -12.83 -28.89 -13.42
N SER A 336 -11.97 -27.89 -13.46
CA SER A 336 -11.53 -27.28 -14.74
C SER A 336 -10.83 -28.31 -15.62
N PRO A 337 -11.03 -28.27 -16.95
CA PRO A 337 -10.28 -29.13 -17.86
C PRO A 337 -8.78 -28.79 -17.81
N LYS A 338 -7.93 -29.82 -17.90
CA LYS A 338 -6.48 -29.66 -17.91
C LYS A 338 -6.00 -29.37 -19.34
N VAL A 339 -6.16 -28.12 -19.77
CA VAL A 339 -5.74 -27.63 -21.08
C VAL A 339 -4.81 -26.45 -20.93
N ALA A 340 -3.96 -26.19 -21.93
CA ALA A 340 -3.04 -25.05 -21.89
C ALA A 340 -3.76 -23.71 -22.08
N THR A 341 -4.80 -23.70 -22.91
CA THR A 341 -5.66 -22.52 -23.21
C THR A 341 -7.10 -23.00 -23.36
N TYR A 342 -8.05 -22.13 -23.01
CA TYR A 342 -9.46 -22.35 -23.26
C TYR A 342 -9.84 -21.76 -24.62
N ASP A 343 -10.45 -22.55 -25.49
CA ASP A 343 -10.91 -22.13 -26.82
C ASP A 343 -12.31 -21.51 -26.77
#